data_6b936e3f2270f6a87fc9ae4fa5e7eaf9
#
_entry.id   6b936e3f2270f6a87fc9ae4fa5e7eaf9
#
_cell.length_a   1.000
_cell.length_b   1.000
_cell.length_c   1.000
_cell.angle_alpha   90.00
_cell.angle_beta   90.00
_cell.angle_gamma   90.00
#
_symmetry.space_group_name_H-M   'P 1'
#
loop_
_entity.id
_entity.type
_entity.pdbx_description
1 polymer ?
#
loop_
_entity_poly.entity_id
_entity_poly.type
_entity_poly.pdbx_seq_one_letter_code
_entity_poly.pdbx_strand_id
1 'polypeptide(L)'
;MDKQSLNEIKKRYDEDGFIILKNYLSHEQLNTLKEKASEVASRLMKDVDFKDKYHHVLKSLNRYDSWFKDQLDEGPHIPVIGHLMGCDPVGASVAWFDRPIGDHIGIEPHTDLFGPDKREKLGATIWLSIDRATRLNGCLSYLRGSHKKIYQDKIPIPGVDKNSSEAVFAELEPGDA
;
A
#
# COMPACT_ATOMS: atom_id res chain seq x y z
N MET A 1 1.85 9.32 -17.67
CA MET A 1 2.55 10.49 -17.08
C MET A 1 3.75 10.86 -17.94
N ASP A 2 3.98 12.16 -18.18
CA ASP A 2 5.18 12.60 -18.87
C ASP A 2 6.41 12.62 -17.92
N LYS A 3 7.61 12.73 -18.48
CA LYS A 3 8.87 12.66 -17.73
C LYS A 3 9.05 13.83 -16.73
N GLN A 4 8.51 15.00 -17.03
CA GLN A 4 8.61 16.16 -16.14
C GLN A 4 7.76 15.94 -14.90
N SER A 5 6.53 15.48 -15.08
CA SER A 5 5.62 15.11 -13.99
C SER A 5 6.21 14.01 -13.09
N LEU A 6 6.85 12.98 -13.65
CA LEU A 6 7.52 11.93 -12.88
C LEU A 6 8.67 12.45 -12.02
N ASN A 7 9.47 13.39 -12.53
CA ASN A 7 10.57 13.99 -11.76
C ASN A 7 10.08 14.85 -10.59
N GLU A 8 8.98 15.59 -10.77
CA GLU A 8 8.34 16.37 -9.69
C GLU A 8 7.78 15.44 -8.60
N ILE A 9 7.13 14.35 -9.00
CA ILE A 9 6.63 13.32 -8.10
C ILE A 9 7.78 12.70 -7.31
N LYS A 10 8.89 12.32 -7.98
CA LYS A 10 10.06 11.76 -7.31
C LYS A 10 10.66 12.73 -6.28
N LYS A 11 10.82 14.00 -6.63
CA LYS A 11 11.33 15.01 -5.69
C LYS A 11 10.50 15.06 -4.41
N ARG A 12 9.18 15.09 -4.53
CA ARG A 12 8.26 15.10 -3.37
C ARG A 12 8.32 13.79 -2.59
N TYR A 13 8.39 12.66 -3.29
CA TYR A 13 8.55 11.34 -2.66
C TYR A 13 9.85 11.25 -1.86
N ASP A 14 10.97 11.72 -2.40
CA ASP A 14 12.28 11.75 -1.72
C ASP A 14 12.28 12.70 -0.51
N GLU A 15 11.48 13.76 -0.55
CA GLU A 15 11.33 14.72 0.54
C GLU A 15 10.44 14.18 1.65
N ASP A 16 9.26 13.69 1.32
CA ASP A 16 8.19 13.34 2.24
C ASP A 16 8.20 11.86 2.66
N GLY A 17 8.70 10.95 1.81
CA GLY A 17 8.68 9.49 2.00
C GLY A 17 7.40 8.81 1.53
N PHE A 18 6.48 9.57 1.00
CA PHE A 18 5.26 9.09 0.36
C PHE A 18 4.75 10.10 -0.67
N ILE A 19 3.86 9.66 -1.54
CA ILE A 19 3.20 10.52 -2.53
C ILE A 19 1.76 10.04 -2.74
N ILE A 20 0.83 10.97 -2.90
CA ILE A 20 -0.55 10.68 -3.27
C ILE A 20 -0.69 10.98 -4.77
N LEU A 21 -1.12 9.98 -5.52
CA LEU A 21 -1.36 10.06 -6.95
C LEU A 21 -2.87 10.05 -7.20
N LYS A 22 -3.42 11.21 -7.56
CA LYS A 22 -4.84 11.35 -7.83
C LYS A 22 -5.20 10.78 -9.21
N ASN A 23 -6.37 10.13 -9.30
CA ASN A 23 -6.88 9.50 -10.53
C ASN A 23 -5.81 8.57 -11.19
N TYR A 24 -5.15 7.79 -10.35
CA TYR A 24 -4.06 6.92 -10.80
C TYR A 24 -4.55 5.77 -11.68
N LEU A 25 -5.66 5.14 -11.29
CA LEU A 25 -6.32 4.11 -12.08
C LEU A 25 -7.41 4.74 -12.96
N SER A 26 -7.54 4.26 -14.20
CA SER A 26 -8.72 4.53 -15.00
C SER A 26 -9.94 3.81 -14.40
N HIS A 27 -11.15 4.22 -14.78
CA HIS A 27 -12.38 3.53 -14.37
C HIS A 27 -12.39 2.05 -14.75
N GLU A 28 -11.86 1.70 -15.91
CA GLU A 28 -11.74 0.32 -16.38
C GLU A 28 -10.78 -0.48 -15.48
N GLN A 29 -9.60 0.05 -15.20
CA GLN A 29 -8.61 -0.58 -14.32
C GLN A 29 -9.16 -0.78 -12.89
N LEU A 30 -9.85 0.23 -12.37
CA LEU A 30 -10.49 0.15 -11.05
C LEU A 30 -11.57 -0.93 -11.01
N ASN A 31 -12.44 -1.02 -12.02
CA ASN A 31 -13.48 -2.04 -12.09
C ASN A 31 -12.87 -3.44 -12.18
N THR A 32 -11.89 -3.63 -13.05
CA THR A 32 -11.17 -4.90 -13.16
C THR A 32 -10.52 -5.30 -11.83
N LEU A 33 -9.87 -4.36 -11.13
CA LEU A 33 -9.28 -4.62 -9.83
C LEU A 33 -10.33 -5.03 -8.80
N LYS A 34 -11.48 -4.35 -8.74
CA LYS A 34 -12.61 -4.69 -7.86
C LYS A 34 -13.15 -6.09 -8.11
N GLU A 35 -13.39 -6.42 -9.37
CA GLU A 35 -13.89 -7.73 -9.77
C GLU A 35 -12.91 -8.84 -9.37
N LYS A 36 -11.64 -8.69 -9.74
CA LYS A 36 -10.60 -9.68 -9.43
C LYS A 36 -10.38 -9.86 -7.93
N ALA A 37 -10.34 -8.77 -7.19
CA ALA A 37 -10.17 -8.85 -5.75
C ALA A 37 -11.37 -9.51 -5.06
N SER A 38 -12.59 -9.19 -5.48
CA SER A 38 -13.82 -9.81 -4.95
C SER A 38 -13.90 -11.29 -5.29
N GLU A 39 -13.52 -11.69 -6.50
CA GLU A 39 -13.47 -13.08 -6.93
C GLU A 39 -12.50 -13.90 -6.06
N VAL A 40 -11.27 -13.43 -5.91
CA VAL A 40 -10.23 -14.13 -5.13
C VAL A 40 -10.57 -14.15 -3.67
N ALA A 41 -11.05 -13.05 -3.09
CA ALA A 41 -11.50 -13.01 -1.70
C ALA A 41 -12.62 -14.02 -1.45
N SER A 42 -13.65 -14.04 -2.30
CA SER A 42 -14.77 -14.98 -2.18
C SER A 42 -14.34 -16.44 -2.30
N ARG A 43 -13.32 -16.72 -3.12
CA ARG A 43 -12.76 -18.07 -3.27
C ARG A 43 -11.99 -18.49 -2.03
N LEU A 44 -11.09 -17.64 -1.53
CA LEU A 44 -10.27 -17.93 -0.36
C LEU A 44 -11.10 -18.05 0.91
N MET A 45 -12.16 -17.25 1.05
CA MET A 45 -13.06 -17.30 2.21
C MET A 45 -13.97 -18.53 2.27
N LYS A 46 -13.97 -19.39 1.25
CA LYS A 46 -14.61 -20.72 1.29
C LYS A 46 -13.75 -21.76 2.02
N ASP A 47 -12.45 -21.54 2.10
CA ASP A 47 -11.53 -22.38 2.84
C ASP A 47 -11.65 -22.06 4.34
N VAL A 48 -12.03 -23.06 5.15
CA VAL A 48 -12.27 -22.90 6.58
C VAL A 48 -11.00 -22.47 7.31
N ASP A 49 -9.87 -23.11 7.00
CA ASP A 49 -8.58 -22.79 7.62
C ASP A 49 -8.11 -21.37 7.30
N PHE A 50 -8.44 -20.89 6.11
CA PHE A 50 -8.12 -19.54 5.69
C PHE A 50 -9.05 -18.53 6.37
N LYS A 51 -10.36 -18.81 6.39
CA LYS A 51 -11.37 -17.96 7.01
C LYS A 51 -11.10 -17.76 8.51
N ASP A 52 -10.70 -18.81 9.22
CA ASP A 52 -10.41 -18.74 10.66
C ASP A 52 -9.16 -17.88 10.96
N LYS A 53 -8.28 -17.71 9.97
CA LYS A 53 -7.08 -16.86 10.07
C LYS A 53 -7.29 -15.45 9.51
N TYR A 54 -8.46 -15.18 8.95
CA TYR A 54 -8.74 -13.88 8.34
C TYR A 54 -8.99 -12.81 9.40
N HIS A 55 -8.14 -11.81 9.41
CA HIS A 55 -8.23 -10.62 10.25
C HIS A 55 -8.31 -9.35 9.37
N HIS A 56 -9.25 -9.31 8.42
CA HIS A 56 -9.46 -8.20 7.48
C HIS A 56 -8.28 -7.88 6.57
N VAL A 57 -7.32 -8.81 6.44
CA VAL A 57 -6.18 -8.69 5.52
C VAL A 57 -5.93 -10.02 4.82
N LEU A 58 -6.11 -10.03 3.50
CA LEU A 58 -5.73 -11.16 2.66
C LEU A 58 -4.32 -10.92 2.13
N LYS A 59 -3.35 -11.66 2.63
CA LYS A 59 -1.94 -11.52 2.22
C LYS A 59 -1.58 -12.46 1.08
N SER A 60 -0.59 -12.05 0.29
CA SER A 60 0.03 -12.87 -0.76
C SER A 60 -0.93 -13.32 -1.86
N LEU A 61 -1.86 -12.45 -2.30
CA LEU A 61 -2.82 -12.77 -3.37
C LEU A 61 -2.14 -13.27 -4.65
N ASN A 62 -0.92 -12.79 -4.94
CA ASN A 62 -0.08 -13.23 -6.05
C ASN A 62 0.31 -14.72 -6.00
N ARG A 63 0.12 -15.39 -4.86
CA ARG A 63 0.33 -16.86 -4.73
C ARG A 63 -0.93 -17.66 -5.03
N TYR A 64 -2.08 -17.02 -4.98
CA TYR A 64 -3.38 -17.66 -5.13
C TYR A 64 -4.03 -17.38 -6.49
N ASP A 65 -3.53 -16.35 -7.20
CA ASP A 65 -4.10 -15.95 -8.47
C ASP A 65 -3.04 -15.34 -9.40
N SER A 66 -3.00 -15.82 -10.66
CA SER A 66 -2.03 -15.39 -11.66
C SER A 66 -2.20 -13.93 -12.06
N TRP A 67 -3.43 -13.40 -12.10
CA TRP A 67 -3.65 -12.01 -12.43
C TRP A 67 -2.94 -11.07 -11.44
N PHE A 68 -3.03 -11.36 -10.13
CA PHE A 68 -2.30 -10.58 -9.13
C PHE A 68 -0.80 -10.76 -9.22
N LYS A 69 -0.34 -11.95 -9.64
CA LYS A 69 1.07 -12.16 -9.92
C LYS A 69 1.54 -11.30 -11.08
N ASP A 70 0.79 -11.29 -12.19
CA ASP A 70 1.12 -10.50 -13.38
C ASP A 70 1.08 -9.00 -13.06
N GLN A 71 0.11 -8.53 -12.26
CA GLN A 71 0.10 -7.14 -11.79
C GLN A 71 1.34 -6.80 -10.96
N LEU A 72 1.77 -7.71 -10.10
CA LEU A 72 2.94 -7.50 -9.23
C LEU A 72 4.25 -7.45 -10.03
N ASP A 73 4.39 -8.26 -11.06
CA ASP A 73 5.63 -8.41 -11.84
C ASP A 73 5.69 -7.44 -13.05
N GLU A 74 4.56 -7.17 -13.69
CA GLU A 74 4.50 -6.45 -14.98
C GLU A 74 3.41 -5.35 -15.02
N GLY A 75 2.77 -5.09 -13.89
CA GLY A 75 1.67 -4.12 -13.81
C GLY A 75 2.08 -2.68 -14.15
N PRO A 76 1.11 -1.81 -14.46
CA PRO A 76 1.36 -0.43 -14.89
C PRO A 76 2.03 0.44 -13.82
N HIS A 77 2.08 -0.01 -12.59
CA HIS A 77 2.74 0.64 -11.47
C HIS A 77 4.27 0.41 -11.43
N ILE A 78 4.78 -0.64 -12.09
CA ILE A 78 6.20 -1.00 -12.06
C ILE A 78 7.10 0.14 -12.56
N PRO A 79 6.83 0.81 -13.71
CA PRO A 79 7.66 1.93 -14.15
C PRO A 79 7.65 3.12 -13.18
N VAL A 80 6.52 3.39 -12.53
CA VAL A 80 6.40 4.48 -11.55
C VAL A 80 7.21 4.16 -10.30
N ILE A 81 7.05 2.95 -9.74
CA ILE A 81 7.80 2.51 -8.57
C ILE A 81 9.31 2.49 -8.88
N GLY A 82 9.72 1.95 -10.03
CA GLY A 82 11.11 1.94 -10.45
C GLY A 82 11.71 3.34 -10.55
N HIS A 83 10.96 4.31 -11.10
CA HIS A 83 11.38 5.70 -11.13
C HIS A 83 11.53 6.31 -9.73
N LEU A 84 10.57 6.05 -8.83
CA LEU A 84 10.64 6.54 -7.45
C LEU A 84 11.80 5.93 -6.67
N MET A 85 12.03 4.63 -6.82
CA MET A 85 13.11 3.91 -6.13
C MET A 85 14.48 4.14 -6.76
N GLY A 86 14.55 4.54 -8.05
CA GLY A 86 15.79 4.68 -8.80
C GLY A 86 16.45 3.33 -9.16
N CYS A 87 15.72 2.24 -9.16
CA CYS A 87 16.19 0.90 -9.52
C CYS A 87 15.03 0.06 -10.07
N ASP A 88 15.34 -1.07 -10.69
CA ASP A 88 14.33 -2.02 -11.14
C ASP A 88 13.70 -2.72 -9.93
N PRO A 89 12.38 -2.57 -9.71
CA PRO A 89 11.73 -3.16 -8.57
C PRO A 89 11.51 -4.67 -8.77
N VAL A 90 11.56 -5.42 -7.68
CA VAL A 90 11.17 -6.83 -7.65
C VAL A 90 9.92 -6.97 -6.80
N GLY A 91 8.87 -7.54 -7.38
CA GLY A 91 7.59 -7.72 -6.71
C GLY A 91 7.70 -8.67 -5.52
N ALA A 92 7.25 -8.22 -4.35
CA ALA A 92 7.30 -9.01 -3.12
C ALA A 92 5.96 -9.68 -2.81
N SER A 93 4.89 -8.90 -2.71
CA SER A 93 3.57 -9.41 -2.30
C SER A 93 2.45 -8.44 -2.68
N VAL A 94 1.27 -9.00 -2.92
CA VAL A 94 0.02 -8.25 -3.03
C VAL A 94 -0.85 -8.59 -1.83
N ALA A 95 -1.41 -7.57 -1.18
CA ALA A 95 -2.34 -7.73 -0.09
C ALA A 95 -3.62 -6.95 -0.34
N TRP A 96 -4.72 -7.48 0.14
CA TRP A 96 -6.02 -6.82 0.19
C TRP A 96 -6.32 -6.47 1.64
N PHE A 97 -6.75 -5.25 1.85
CA PHE A 97 -7.21 -4.78 3.15
C PHE A 97 -8.70 -4.49 3.07
N ASP A 98 -9.46 -5.12 3.94
CA ASP A 98 -10.88 -4.90 4.12
C ASP A 98 -11.13 -4.27 5.50
N ARG A 99 -12.00 -3.27 5.55
CA ARG A 99 -12.42 -2.63 6.81
C ARG A 99 -13.93 -2.59 6.88
N PRO A 100 -14.55 -3.61 7.45
CA PRO A 100 -15.98 -3.63 7.60
C PRO A 100 -16.45 -2.53 8.55
N ILE A 101 -17.71 -2.10 8.38
CA ILE A 101 -18.34 -1.09 9.22
C ILE A 101 -18.33 -1.55 10.67
N GLY A 102 -17.88 -0.70 11.57
CA GLY A 102 -17.78 -0.98 13.00
C GLY A 102 -16.46 -1.63 13.44
N ASP A 103 -15.56 -1.93 12.52
CA ASP A 103 -14.21 -2.34 12.87
C ASP A 103 -13.38 -1.14 13.36
N HIS A 104 -12.86 -1.26 14.57
CA HIS A 104 -12.03 -0.24 15.21
C HIS A 104 -10.56 -0.66 15.31
N ILE A 105 -10.15 -1.72 14.62
CA ILE A 105 -8.77 -2.19 14.63
C ILE A 105 -7.89 -1.18 13.91
N GLY A 106 -7.13 -0.42 14.68
CA GLY A 106 -6.08 0.47 14.17
C GLY A 106 -4.78 -0.29 13.97
N ILE A 107 -4.00 0.11 12.97
CA ILE A 107 -2.62 -0.33 12.84
C ILE A 107 -1.75 0.72 13.52
N GLU A 108 -0.93 0.28 14.47
CA GLU A 108 -0.02 1.16 15.18
C GLU A 108 1.16 1.59 14.28
N PRO A 109 1.80 2.73 14.59
CA PRO A 109 2.96 3.21 13.83
C PRO A 109 4.04 2.15 13.70
N HIS A 110 4.42 1.84 12.47
CA HIS A 110 5.44 0.86 12.13
C HIS A 110 6.18 1.26 10.87
N THR A 111 7.26 0.60 10.59
CA THR A 111 7.99 0.67 9.33
C THR A 111 7.81 -0.65 8.59
N ASP A 112 7.41 -0.58 7.33
CA ASP A 112 7.45 -1.75 6.47
C ASP A 112 8.91 -2.11 6.20
N LEU A 113 9.32 -3.29 6.64
CA LEU A 113 10.68 -3.77 6.53
C LEU A 113 10.77 -4.86 5.47
N PHE A 114 11.60 -4.64 4.47
CA PHE A 114 11.75 -5.53 3.32
C PHE A 114 13.03 -6.38 3.41
N GLY A 115 12.85 -7.71 3.34
CA GLY A 115 13.94 -8.69 3.24
C GLY A 115 14.71 -8.97 4.54
N PRO A 116 15.70 -9.89 4.50
CA PRO A 116 16.40 -10.36 5.69
C PRO A 116 17.34 -9.31 6.32
N ASP A 117 17.92 -8.43 5.52
CA ASP A 117 18.69 -7.29 6.01
C ASP A 117 17.85 -6.03 5.91
N LYS A 118 17.02 -5.85 6.92
CA LYS A 118 15.92 -4.87 6.95
C LYS A 118 16.39 -3.41 6.98
N ARG A 119 17.68 -3.14 7.22
CA ARG A 119 18.18 -1.78 7.42
C ARG A 119 18.70 -1.11 6.16
N GLU A 120 19.04 -1.89 5.15
CA GLU A 120 19.72 -1.40 3.93
C GLU A 120 18.91 -1.56 2.65
N LYS A 121 17.71 -2.18 2.73
CA LYS A 121 16.93 -2.45 1.51
C LYS A 121 15.89 -1.36 1.26
N LEU A 122 15.97 -0.84 0.06
CA LEU A 122 14.90 0.00 -0.48
C LEU A 122 13.65 -0.84 -0.70
N GLY A 123 12.54 -0.32 -0.24
CA GLY A 123 11.23 -0.91 -0.50
C GLY A 123 10.19 0.19 -0.72
N ALA A 124 9.20 -0.10 -1.54
CA ALA A 124 8.05 0.76 -1.76
C ALA A 124 6.79 -0.07 -1.78
N THR A 125 5.72 0.48 -1.22
CA THR A 125 4.38 -0.09 -1.29
C THR A 125 3.50 0.88 -2.05
N ILE A 126 2.81 0.39 -3.09
CA ILE A 126 1.72 1.14 -3.69
C ILE A 126 0.41 0.69 -3.07
N TRP A 127 -0.35 1.65 -2.58
CA TRP A 127 -1.69 1.44 -2.06
C TRP A 127 -2.70 1.93 -3.09
N LEU A 128 -3.54 1.04 -3.61
CA LEU A 128 -4.58 1.36 -4.59
C LEU A 128 -5.93 1.46 -3.86
N SER A 129 -6.53 2.64 -3.88
CA SER A 129 -7.81 2.87 -3.22
C SER A 129 -8.95 2.35 -4.12
N ILE A 130 -9.62 1.30 -3.65
CA ILE A 130 -10.76 0.70 -4.35
C ILE A 130 -12.05 1.40 -3.95
N ASP A 131 -12.17 1.72 -2.68
CA ASP A 131 -13.27 2.49 -2.12
C ASP A 131 -12.74 3.78 -1.53
N ARG A 132 -13.63 4.74 -1.25
CA ARG A 132 -13.24 5.99 -0.63
C ARG A 132 -12.65 5.75 0.76
N ALA A 133 -11.40 6.19 0.96
CA ALA A 133 -10.70 6.12 2.23
C ALA A 133 -10.62 7.52 2.87
N THR A 134 -11.09 7.66 4.09
CA THR A 134 -11.10 8.91 4.86
C THR A 134 -10.62 8.67 6.28
N ARG A 135 -10.37 9.72 7.02
CA ARG A 135 -10.05 9.61 8.45
C ARG A 135 -11.14 8.91 9.27
N LEU A 136 -12.40 9.01 8.84
CA LEU A 136 -13.54 8.40 9.52
C LEU A 136 -13.64 6.89 9.32
N ASN A 137 -13.13 6.37 8.18
CA ASN A 137 -13.19 4.96 7.85
C ASN A 137 -11.81 4.29 7.77
N GLY A 138 -10.78 4.94 8.30
CA GLY A 138 -9.48 4.33 8.52
C GLY A 138 -8.50 4.41 7.35
N CYS A 139 -8.41 5.58 6.68
CA CYS A 139 -7.35 5.83 5.71
C CYS A 139 -5.96 5.68 6.34
N LEU A 140 -4.96 5.45 5.50
CA LEU A 140 -3.56 5.43 5.92
C LEU A 140 -3.13 6.79 6.47
N SER A 141 -2.14 6.76 7.37
CA SER A 141 -1.48 7.95 7.87
C SER A 141 0.03 7.76 7.79
N TYR A 142 0.73 8.77 7.30
CA TYR A 142 2.17 8.79 7.15
C TYR A 142 2.78 9.92 7.96
N LEU A 143 3.93 9.70 8.55
CA LEU A 143 4.73 10.76 9.15
C LEU A 143 5.71 11.30 8.12
N ARG A 144 5.56 12.57 7.77
CA ARG A 144 6.38 13.26 6.77
C ARG A 144 7.87 13.17 7.11
N GLY A 145 8.68 12.75 6.14
CA GLY A 145 10.13 12.61 6.29
C GLY A 145 10.60 11.47 7.20
N SER A 146 9.69 10.62 7.68
CA SER A 146 10.03 9.52 8.60
C SER A 146 10.96 8.48 7.96
N HIS A 147 10.88 8.26 6.65
CA HIS A 147 11.75 7.34 5.90
C HIS A 147 13.24 7.69 5.97
N LYS A 148 13.59 8.92 6.34
CA LYS A 148 14.99 9.39 6.53
C LYS A 148 15.58 8.98 7.88
N LYS A 149 14.78 8.35 8.75
CA LYS A 149 15.19 7.93 10.10
C LYS A 149 15.19 6.41 10.18
N ILE A 150 16.13 5.86 10.94
CA ILE A 150 16.14 4.43 11.28
C ILE A 150 15.41 4.28 12.62
N TYR A 151 14.34 3.48 12.60
CA TYR A 151 13.58 3.17 13.79
C TYR A 151 13.90 1.77 14.31
N GLN A 152 13.58 1.55 15.59
CA GLN A 152 13.63 0.21 16.16
C GLN A 152 12.55 -0.68 15.54
N ASP A 153 12.87 -1.95 15.31
CA ASP A 153 11.90 -2.96 14.82
C ASP A 153 10.93 -3.34 15.95
N LYS A 154 10.05 -2.41 16.30
CA LYS A 154 9.02 -2.56 17.33
C LYS A 154 7.72 -1.94 16.86
N ILE A 155 6.61 -2.53 17.27
CA ILE A 155 5.25 -2.03 16.99
C ILE A 155 4.54 -1.86 18.35
N PRO A 156 4.09 -0.66 18.70
CA PRO A 156 4.34 0.63 18.01
C PRO A 156 5.81 1.07 18.11
N ILE A 157 6.24 1.89 17.14
CA ILE A 157 7.58 2.49 17.18
C ILE A 157 7.67 3.43 18.38
N PRO A 158 8.65 3.25 19.30
CA PRO A 158 8.78 4.09 20.47
C PRO A 158 9.02 5.57 20.12
N GLY A 159 8.29 6.47 20.79
CA GLY A 159 8.44 7.92 20.62
C GLY A 159 7.80 8.47 19.33
N VAL A 160 7.05 7.66 18.58
CA VAL A 160 6.27 8.13 17.44
C VAL A 160 4.84 8.41 17.89
N ASP A 161 4.41 9.66 17.70
CA ASP A 161 3.02 10.08 17.93
C ASP A 161 2.25 10.11 16.61
N LYS A 162 1.30 9.20 16.46
CA LYS A 162 0.40 9.12 15.30
C LYS A 162 -0.53 10.34 15.13
N ASN A 163 -0.66 11.17 16.17
CA ASN A 163 -1.45 12.40 16.16
C ASN A 163 -0.59 13.66 16.05
N SER A 164 0.69 13.51 15.78
CA SER A 164 1.59 14.66 15.63
C SER A 164 1.16 15.56 14.45
N SER A 165 1.61 16.81 14.45
CA SER A 165 1.38 17.75 13.34
C SER A 165 2.07 17.31 12.02
N GLU A 166 3.02 16.38 12.10
CA GLU A 166 3.70 15.79 10.96
C GLU A 166 2.90 14.64 10.33
N ALA A 167 1.84 14.17 11.00
CA ALA A 167 1.00 13.10 10.48
C ALA A 167 0.14 13.62 9.32
N VAL A 168 0.25 12.96 8.18
CA VAL A 168 -0.52 13.23 6.96
C VAL A 168 -1.46 12.07 6.71
N PHE A 169 -2.76 12.35 6.72
CA PHE A 169 -3.78 11.37 6.40
C PHE A 169 -3.96 11.28 4.89
N ALA A 170 -3.73 10.10 4.33
CA ALA A 170 -3.94 9.82 2.92
C ALA A 170 -5.44 9.58 2.66
N GLU A 171 -6.20 10.67 2.58
CA GLU A 171 -7.59 10.58 2.15
C GLU A 171 -7.65 10.41 0.63
N LEU A 172 -8.23 9.30 0.19
CA LEU A 172 -8.22 8.84 -1.19
C LEU A 172 -9.64 8.62 -1.69
N GLU A 173 -9.87 9.01 -2.94
CA GLU A 173 -11.05 8.60 -3.70
C GLU A 173 -10.77 7.28 -4.44
N PRO A 174 -11.81 6.54 -4.88
CA PRO A 174 -11.63 5.33 -5.67
C PRO A 174 -10.78 5.59 -6.92
N GLY A 175 -9.71 4.80 -7.11
CA GLY A 175 -8.76 4.95 -8.21
C GLY A 175 -7.54 5.83 -7.89
N ASP A 176 -7.48 6.47 -6.72
CA ASP A 176 -6.26 7.12 -6.23
C ASP A 176 -5.23 6.08 -5.73
N ALA A 177 -3.97 6.50 -5.61
CA ALA A 177 -2.89 5.67 -5.08
C ALA A 177 -2.00 6.47 -4.12
#